data_127573631cb7e21820938503e4125e5c
#
_entry.id   127573631cb7e21820938503e4125e5c
#
_cell.length_a   1.000
_cell.length_b   1.000
_cell.length_c   1.000
_cell.angle_alpha   90.00
_cell.angle_beta   90.00
_cell.angle_gamma   90.00
#
_symmetry.space_group_name_H-M   'P 1'
#
loop_
_entity.id
_entity.type
_entity.pdbx_description
1 polymer ?
#
loop_
_entity_poly.entity_id
_entity_poly.type
_entity_poly.pdbx_seq_one_letter_code
_entity_poly.pdbx_strand_id
1 'polypeptide(L)'
;MKVTELVASFAEPIVKEHGCELWDVEYVREGSEYFLRLYLDKEGGVDITDCERISRAVDPILDEKDPIQGSYHFEVCSAGLERSLKRPQDFQRFMGSPITVKLYRPRNGMKEIPALLRGYEDGRITVEAGKETITFEKSEVALVRLRVEF
;
A
#
# COMPACT_ATOMS: atom_id res chain seq x y z
N MET A 1 8.79 7.65 -16.54
CA MET A 1 7.72 7.42 -15.54
C MET A 1 7.60 5.92 -15.27
N LYS A 2 7.53 5.55 -14.01
CA LYS A 2 7.36 4.15 -13.63
C LYS A 2 5.97 3.66 -14.04
N VAL A 3 5.85 2.35 -14.31
CA VAL A 3 4.56 1.72 -14.65
C VAL A 3 3.50 2.03 -13.59
N THR A 4 3.84 1.90 -12.31
CA THR A 4 2.90 2.17 -11.21
C THR A 4 2.42 3.62 -11.20
N GLU A 5 3.29 4.57 -11.49
CA GLU A 5 2.93 5.99 -11.55
C GLU A 5 2.02 6.28 -12.75
N LEU A 6 2.34 5.70 -13.90
CA LEU A 6 1.53 5.86 -15.10
C LEU A 6 0.13 5.27 -14.90
N VAL A 7 0.05 4.05 -14.38
CA VAL A 7 -1.23 3.40 -14.12
C VAL A 7 -2.04 4.21 -13.09
N ALA A 8 -1.41 4.68 -12.02
CA ALA A 8 -2.08 5.49 -11.01
C ALA A 8 -2.68 6.76 -11.63
N SER A 9 -1.97 7.39 -12.57
CA SER A 9 -2.41 8.64 -13.18
C SER A 9 -3.74 8.52 -13.92
N PHE A 10 -3.99 7.40 -14.60
CA PHE A 10 -5.25 7.22 -15.32
C PHE A 10 -6.29 6.39 -14.53
N ALA A 11 -5.86 5.59 -13.58
CA ALA A 11 -6.77 4.79 -12.76
C ALA A 11 -7.41 5.60 -11.63
N GLU A 12 -6.69 6.54 -11.02
CA GLU A 12 -7.18 7.32 -9.88
C GLU A 12 -8.49 8.05 -10.16
N PRO A 13 -8.65 8.80 -11.28
CA PRO A 13 -9.94 9.45 -11.56
C PRO A 13 -11.11 8.45 -11.67
N ILE A 14 -10.85 7.28 -12.25
CA ILE A 14 -11.87 6.25 -12.43
C ILE A 14 -12.28 5.67 -11.07
N VAL A 15 -11.30 5.41 -10.21
CA VAL A 15 -11.54 4.89 -8.86
C VAL A 15 -12.39 5.87 -8.06
N LYS A 16 -12.06 7.16 -8.12
CA LYS A 16 -12.83 8.21 -7.43
C LYS A 16 -14.25 8.33 -7.97
N GLU A 17 -14.42 8.23 -9.27
CA GLU A 17 -15.73 8.27 -9.91
C GLU A 17 -16.67 7.15 -9.40
N HIS A 18 -16.09 6.02 -9.03
CA HIS A 18 -16.82 4.88 -8.48
C HIS A 18 -16.93 4.90 -6.94
N GLY A 19 -16.60 6.04 -6.32
CA GLY A 19 -16.77 6.21 -4.88
C GLY A 19 -15.70 5.58 -4.01
N CYS A 20 -14.57 5.22 -4.59
CA CYS A 20 -13.44 4.62 -3.88
C CYS A 20 -12.21 5.52 -3.92
N GLU A 21 -11.22 5.18 -3.12
CA GLU A 21 -9.91 5.82 -3.11
C GLU A 21 -8.89 4.81 -3.62
N LEU A 22 -7.98 5.25 -4.50
CA LEU A 22 -6.86 4.42 -4.93
C LEU A 22 -5.79 4.48 -3.84
N TRP A 23 -5.66 3.38 -3.08
CA TRP A 23 -4.70 3.31 -1.99
C TRP A 23 -3.28 3.10 -2.50
N ASP A 24 -3.09 2.17 -3.44
CA ASP A 24 -1.76 1.82 -3.96
C ASP A 24 -1.88 1.14 -5.31
N VAL A 25 -0.79 1.18 -6.08
CA VAL A 25 -0.63 0.44 -7.33
C VAL A 25 0.65 -0.36 -7.21
N GLU A 26 0.58 -1.65 -7.49
CA GLU A 26 1.70 -2.56 -7.41
C GLU A 26 1.92 -3.27 -8.73
N TYR A 27 3.15 -3.33 -9.19
CA TYR A 27 3.53 -4.12 -10.36
C TYR A 27 4.69 -5.03 -9.95
N VAL A 28 4.41 -6.32 -9.77
CA VAL A 28 5.35 -7.27 -9.19
C VAL A 28 5.42 -8.56 -10.01
N ARG A 29 6.54 -9.24 -9.88
CA ARG A 29 6.74 -10.56 -10.43
C ARG A 29 6.61 -11.59 -9.31
N GLU A 30 5.74 -12.58 -9.52
CA GLU A 30 5.59 -13.71 -8.60
C GLU A 30 5.83 -14.98 -9.40
N GLY A 31 6.93 -15.68 -9.12
CA GLY A 31 7.35 -16.80 -9.95
C GLY A 31 7.73 -16.34 -11.34
N SER A 32 7.11 -16.91 -12.38
CA SER A 32 7.34 -16.53 -13.78
C SER A 32 6.32 -15.54 -14.30
N GLU A 33 5.37 -15.11 -13.49
CA GLU A 33 4.26 -14.26 -13.91
C GLU A 33 4.32 -12.88 -13.30
N TYR A 34 3.78 -11.89 -14.02
CA TYR A 34 3.69 -10.51 -13.55
C TYR A 34 2.27 -10.17 -13.15
N PHE A 35 2.12 -9.37 -12.11
CA PHE A 35 0.85 -8.93 -11.59
C PHE A 35 0.81 -7.42 -11.47
N LEU A 36 -0.23 -6.81 -12.04
CA LEU A 36 -0.56 -5.41 -11.83
C LEU A 36 -1.76 -5.38 -10.91
N ARG A 37 -1.59 -4.80 -9.72
CA ARG A 37 -2.64 -4.74 -8.71
C ARG A 37 -2.98 -3.31 -8.33
N LEU A 38 -4.27 -3.02 -8.29
CA LEU A 38 -4.80 -1.79 -7.72
C LEU A 38 -5.37 -2.13 -6.35
N TYR A 39 -4.99 -1.37 -5.34
CA TYR A 39 -5.53 -1.51 -4.00
C TYR A 39 -6.47 -0.36 -3.71
N LEU A 40 -7.70 -0.68 -3.35
CA LEU A 40 -8.77 0.28 -3.13
C LEU A 40 -9.09 0.43 -1.66
N ASP A 41 -9.50 1.64 -1.28
CA ASP A 41 -10.07 1.90 0.04
C ASP A 41 -11.40 2.62 -0.12
N LYS A 42 -12.26 2.50 0.87
CA LYS A 42 -13.59 3.11 0.86
C LYS A 42 -14.11 3.14 2.28
N GLU A 43 -14.76 4.24 2.65
CA GLU A 43 -15.46 4.32 3.94
C GLU A 43 -16.52 3.21 4.00
N GLY A 44 -16.52 2.43 5.06
CA GLY A 44 -17.40 1.29 5.19
C GLY A 44 -16.86 -0.01 4.58
N GLY A 45 -15.73 0.05 3.88
CA GLY A 45 -15.08 -1.12 3.27
C GLY A 45 -15.37 -1.27 1.78
N VAL A 46 -14.43 -1.88 1.09
CA VAL A 46 -14.52 -2.19 -0.35
C VAL A 46 -15.12 -3.60 -0.49
N ASP A 47 -16.14 -3.74 -1.32
CA ASP A 47 -16.74 -5.05 -1.60
C ASP A 47 -16.34 -5.58 -2.99
N ILE A 48 -16.76 -6.82 -3.30
CA ILE A 48 -16.47 -7.46 -4.58
C ILE A 48 -17.05 -6.67 -5.75
N THR A 49 -18.24 -6.10 -5.57
CA THR A 49 -18.89 -5.31 -6.61
C THR A 49 -18.08 -4.07 -6.97
N ASP A 50 -17.53 -3.38 -5.97
CA ASP A 50 -16.65 -2.23 -6.19
C ASP A 50 -15.44 -2.63 -7.02
N CYS A 51 -14.79 -3.74 -6.67
CA CYS A 51 -13.62 -4.24 -7.39
C CYS A 51 -13.96 -4.60 -8.85
N GLU A 52 -15.09 -5.26 -9.07
CA GLU A 52 -15.53 -5.64 -10.42
C GLU A 52 -15.83 -4.43 -11.30
N ARG A 53 -16.54 -3.44 -10.77
CA ARG A 53 -16.89 -2.22 -11.51
C ARG A 53 -15.63 -1.47 -11.94
N ILE A 54 -14.70 -1.31 -11.02
CA ILE A 54 -13.46 -0.57 -11.28
C ILE A 54 -12.57 -1.37 -12.23
N SER A 55 -12.49 -2.68 -12.07
CA SER A 55 -11.76 -3.54 -12.99
C SER A 55 -12.27 -3.39 -14.43
N ARG A 56 -13.59 -3.42 -14.62
CA ARG A 56 -14.21 -3.27 -15.95
C ARG A 56 -14.00 -1.88 -16.53
N ALA A 57 -13.92 -0.85 -15.68
CA ALA A 57 -13.73 0.52 -16.14
C ALA A 57 -12.25 0.80 -16.49
N VAL A 58 -11.33 0.19 -15.79
CA VAL A 58 -9.88 0.40 -15.99
C VAL A 58 -9.33 -0.47 -17.12
N ASP A 59 -9.83 -1.69 -17.26
CA ASP A 59 -9.31 -2.67 -18.22
C ASP A 59 -9.22 -2.14 -19.67
N PRO A 60 -10.27 -1.51 -20.25
CA PRO A 60 -10.17 -0.94 -21.60
C PRO A 60 -9.11 0.14 -21.72
N ILE A 61 -8.87 0.89 -20.67
CA ILE A 61 -7.86 1.95 -20.67
C ILE A 61 -6.45 1.34 -20.61
N LEU A 62 -6.28 0.23 -19.89
CA LEU A 62 -5.04 -0.52 -19.92
C LEU A 62 -4.72 -1.01 -21.33
N ASP A 63 -5.71 -1.49 -22.06
CA ASP A 63 -5.53 -1.92 -23.44
C ASP A 63 -5.14 -0.75 -24.34
N GLU A 64 -5.78 0.40 -24.16
CA GLU A 64 -5.52 1.61 -24.96
C GLU A 64 -4.13 2.20 -24.65
N LYS A 65 -3.78 2.35 -23.38
CA LYS A 65 -2.53 2.96 -22.96
C LYS A 65 -1.33 2.03 -23.04
N ASP A 66 -1.58 0.73 -22.98
CA ASP A 66 -0.56 -0.31 -23.05
C ASP A 66 0.70 -0.01 -22.24
N PRO A 67 0.58 0.20 -20.90
CA PRO A 67 1.71 0.65 -20.08
C PRO A 67 2.75 -0.43 -19.81
N ILE A 68 2.41 -1.69 -20.05
CA ILE A 68 3.25 -2.83 -19.75
C ILE A 68 3.46 -3.65 -21.03
N GLN A 69 4.72 -3.90 -21.37
CA GLN A 69 5.06 -4.79 -22.46
C GLN A 69 5.09 -6.22 -21.94
N GLY A 70 4.48 -7.14 -22.65
CA GLY A 70 4.39 -8.53 -22.26
C GLY A 70 3.11 -8.85 -21.51
N SER A 71 3.01 -10.09 -21.07
CA SER A 71 1.83 -10.59 -20.39
C SER A 71 1.84 -10.26 -18.91
N TYR A 72 0.67 -9.97 -18.37
CA TYR A 72 0.49 -9.73 -16.94
C TYR A 72 -0.95 -10.05 -16.55
N HIS A 73 -1.14 -10.27 -15.24
CA HIS A 73 -2.47 -10.42 -14.67
C HIS A 73 -2.87 -9.09 -14.03
N PHE A 74 -4.08 -8.63 -14.35
CA PHE A 74 -4.62 -7.41 -13.74
C PHE A 74 -5.62 -7.78 -12.65
N GLU A 75 -5.36 -7.27 -11.44
CA GLU A 75 -6.20 -7.54 -10.27
C GLU A 75 -6.58 -6.23 -9.58
N VAL A 76 -7.81 -6.14 -9.11
CA VAL A 76 -8.29 -5.04 -8.29
C VAL A 76 -8.65 -5.61 -6.92
N CYS A 77 -8.02 -5.10 -5.89
CA CYS A 77 -8.07 -5.66 -4.55
C CYS A 77 -8.50 -4.60 -3.52
N SER A 78 -9.07 -5.07 -2.42
CA SER A 78 -9.24 -4.22 -1.24
C SER A 78 -7.88 -3.99 -0.58
N ALA A 79 -7.63 -2.77 -0.08
CA ALA A 79 -6.43 -2.48 0.70
C ALA A 79 -6.39 -3.31 1.98
N GLY A 80 -7.56 -3.67 2.52
CA GLY A 80 -7.67 -4.54 3.69
C GLY A 80 -7.30 -3.87 4.99
N LEU A 81 -7.28 -4.68 6.06
CA LEU A 81 -6.98 -4.20 7.41
C LEU A 81 -5.47 -4.08 7.66
N GLU A 82 -4.68 -4.98 7.08
CA GLU A 82 -3.21 -4.99 7.23
C GLU A 82 -2.53 -4.36 6.03
N ARG A 83 -2.86 -3.09 5.77
CA ARG A 83 -2.31 -2.36 4.63
C ARG A 83 -0.94 -1.75 4.93
N SER A 84 -0.14 -1.57 3.88
CA SER A 84 1.18 -0.94 4.01
C SER A 84 1.05 0.59 4.03
N LEU A 85 1.86 1.24 4.85
CA LEU A 85 1.99 2.69 4.89
C LEU A 85 3.24 3.09 4.13
N LYS A 86 3.10 3.90 3.09
CA LYS A 86 4.23 4.29 2.22
C LYS A 86 4.38 5.80 2.07
N ARG A 87 3.27 6.51 1.92
CA ARG A 87 3.27 7.95 1.68
C ARG A 87 3.22 8.73 2.99
N PRO A 88 3.75 9.96 3.04
CA PRO A 88 3.66 10.78 4.26
C PRO A 88 2.24 10.91 4.80
N GLN A 89 1.24 11.10 3.92
CA GLN A 89 -0.16 11.21 4.33
C GLN A 89 -0.69 9.92 4.95
N ASP A 90 -0.16 8.74 4.56
CA ASP A 90 -0.56 7.48 5.17
C ASP A 90 -0.15 7.44 6.64
N PHE A 91 1.07 7.87 6.94
CA PHE A 91 1.57 7.93 8.31
C PHE A 91 0.79 8.93 9.16
N GLN A 92 0.45 10.08 8.60
CA GLN A 92 -0.33 11.09 9.32
C GLN A 92 -1.74 10.58 9.63
N ARG A 93 -2.37 9.90 8.67
CA ARG A 93 -3.71 9.36 8.83
C ARG A 93 -3.79 8.31 9.94
N PHE A 94 -2.76 7.50 10.08
CA PHE A 94 -2.73 6.40 11.05
C PHE A 94 -1.83 6.65 12.25
N MET A 95 -1.56 7.91 12.55
CA MET A 95 -0.79 8.29 13.74
C MET A 95 -1.48 7.74 14.99
N GLY A 96 -0.70 7.08 15.87
CA GLY A 96 -1.22 6.44 17.09
C GLY A 96 -1.72 5.01 16.90
N SER A 97 -1.79 4.54 15.66
CA SER A 97 -2.28 3.19 15.36
C SER A 97 -1.23 2.11 15.59
N PRO A 98 -1.65 0.87 15.91
CA PRO A 98 -0.73 -0.26 15.93
C PRO A 98 -0.18 -0.54 14.55
N ILE A 99 1.13 -0.73 14.47
CA ILE A 99 1.84 -1.05 13.23
C ILE A 99 2.85 -2.17 13.46
N THR A 100 3.30 -2.77 12.35
CA THR A 100 4.47 -3.65 12.34
C THR A 100 5.52 -3.01 11.46
N VAL A 101 6.71 -2.79 12.02
CA VAL A 101 7.85 -2.26 11.27
C VAL A 101 8.73 -3.43 10.86
N LYS A 102 8.91 -3.60 9.56
CA LYS A 102 9.80 -4.62 9.01
C LYS A 102 11.13 -3.97 8.66
N LEU A 103 12.22 -4.50 9.20
CA LEU A 103 13.56 -3.96 9.01
C LEU A 103 14.33 -4.76 7.96
N TYR A 104 15.27 -4.10 7.28
CA TYR A 104 16.21 -4.79 6.39
C TYR A 104 17.18 -5.67 7.18
N ARG A 105 17.59 -5.22 8.38
CA ARG A 105 18.49 -5.95 9.25
C ARG A 105 17.84 -6.13 10.62
N PRO A 106 17.99 -7.30 11.25
CA PRO A 106 17.45 -7.51 12.59
C PRO A 106 17.98 -6.51 13.62
N ARG A 107 17.11 -6.09 14.52
CA ARG A 107 17.47 -5.31 15.70
C ARG A 107 17.16 -6.17 16.93
N ASN A 108 18.17 -6.45 17.75
CA ASN A 108 18.03 -7.34 18.91
C ASN A 108 17.39 -8.69 18.53
N GLY A 109 17.78 -9.21 17.34
CA GLY A 109 17.28 -10.48 16.83
C GLY A 109 15.89 -10.42 16.20
N MET A 110 15.24 -9.25 16.16
CA MET A 110 13.90 -9.08 15.61
C MET A 110 13.94 -8.31 14.30
N LYS A 111 13.38 -8.89 13.27
CA LYS A 111 13.26 -8.26 11.95
C LYS A 111 11.92 -7.56 11.77
N GLU A 112 10.89 -7.99 12.50
CA GLU A 112 9.57 -7.36 12.54
C GLU A 112 9.28 -6.91 13.97
N ILE A 113 8.97 -5.63 14.14
CA ILE A 113 8.75 -5.03 15.46
C ILE A 113 7.32 -4.51 15.53
N PRO A 114 6.48 -5.09 16.41
CA PRO A 114 5.15 -4.54 16.68
C PRO A 114 5.28 -3.29 17.56
N ALA A 115 4.60 -2.22 17.18
CA ALA A 115 4.71 -0.95 17.88
C ALA A 115 3.50 -0.06 17.61
N LEU A 116 3.44 1.10 18.27
CA LEU A 116 2.49 2.15 17.98
C LEU A 116 3.20 3.26 17.21
N LEU A 117 2.57 3.76 16.15
CA LEU A 117 3.13 4.86 15.38
C LEU A 117 2.97 6.17 16.15
N ARG A 118 4.08 6.84 16.44
CA ARG A 118 4.08 8.09 17.22
C ARG A 118 4.53 9.32 16.45
N GLY A 119 5.30 9.15 15.38
CA GLY A 119 5.77 10.28 14.60
C GLY A 119 6.27 9.88 13.23
N TYR A 120 6.25 10.82 12.31
CA TYR A 120 6.80 10.66 10.97
C TYR A 120 7.36 12.00 10.50
N GLU A 121 8.61 12.01 10.05
CA GLU A 121 9.25 13.21 9.50
C GLU A 121 10.33 12.81 8.48
N ASP A 122 10.15 13.25 7.24
CA ASP A 122 11.13 13.02 6.16
C ASP A 122 11.60 11.57 6.02
N GLY A 123 10.67 10.62 6.11
CA GLY A 123 10.98 9.20 6.00
C GLY A 123 11.40 8.55 7.31
N ARG A 124 11.68 9.33 8.34
CA ARG A 124 11.95 8.78 9.68
C ARG A 124 10.65 8.50 10.39
N ILE A 125 10.56 7.34 11.01
CA ILE A 125 9.40 6.99 11.81
C ILE A 125 9.81 6.87 13.28
N THR A 126 8.96 7.41 14.15
CA THR A 126 9.11 7.26 15.60
C THR A 126 7.98 6.37 16.08
N VAL A 127 8.34 5.33 16.82
CA VAL A 127 7.40 4.32 17.29
C VAL A 127 7.59 4.08 18.78
N GLU A 128 6.52 3.62 19.43
CA GLU A 128 6.56 3.18 20.82
C GLU A 128 6.40 1.66 20.84
N ALA A 129 7.49 0.97 21.23
CA ALA A 129 7.52 -0.49 21.33
C ALA A 129 7.70 -0.86 22.80
N GLY A 130 6.62 -1.33 23.42
CA GLY A 130 6.62 -1.57 24.86
C GLY A 130 6.80 -0.27 25.62
N LYS A 131 7.90 -0.16 26.36
CA LYS A 131 8.22 1.06 27.12
C LYS A 131 9.26 1.94 26.43
N GLU A 132 9.74 1.53 25.27
CA GLU A 132 10.78 2.26 24.53
C GLU A 132 10.18 3.08 23.40
N THR A 133 10.75 4.27 23.21
CA THR A 133 10.50 5.07 22.01
C THR A 133 11.71 4.92 21.09
N ILE A 134 11.45 4.49 19.86
CA ILE A 134 12.50 4.20 18.88
C ILE A 134 12.25 5.03 17.64
N THR A 135 13.31 5.66 17.11
CA THR A 135 13.25 6.35 15.82
C THR A 135 14.07 5.56 14.81
N PHE A 136 13.44 5.19 13.70
CA PHE A 136 14.08 4.49 12.60
C PHE A 136 14.31 5.43 11.42
N GLU A 137 15.50 5.34 10.83
CA GLU A 137 15.80 6.04 9.58
C GLU A 137 15.11 5.32 8.40
N LYS A 138 14.84 6.06 7.34
CA LYS A 138 14.22 5.50 6.14
C LYS A 138 15.01 4.30 5.59
N SER A 139 16.34 4.38 5.65
CA SER A 139 17.22 3.31 5.14
C SER A 139 17.18 2.02 5.96
N GLU A 140 16.67 2.07 7.17
CA GLU A 140 16.57 0.90 8.05
C GLU A 140 15.28 0.11 7.85
N VAL A 141 14.24 0.76 7.32
CA VAL A 141 12.88 0.22 7.24
C VAL A 141 12.56 -0.31 5.86
N ALA A 142 12.26 -1.60 5.76
CA ALA A 142 11.83 -2.22 4.51
C ALA A 142 10.35 -1.97 4.24
N LEU A 143 9.53 -2.03 5.29
CA LEU A 143 8.08 -1.94 5.17
C LEU A 143 7.44 -1.54 6.49
N VAL A 144 6.38 -0.74 6.43
CA VAL A 144 5.52 -0.46 7.58
C VAL A 144 4.12 -0.89 7.21
N ARG A 145 3.49 -1.67 8.06
CA ARG A 145 2.15 -2.22 7.82
C ARG A 145 1.27 -1.95 9.03
N LEU A 146 0.01 -1.60 8.77
CA LEU A 146 -0.99 -1.53 9.86
C LEU A 146 -1.16 -2.92 10.46
N ARG A 147 -1.26 -2.98 11.77
CA ARG A 147 -1.47 -4.21 12.51
C ARG A 147 -2.88 -4.17 13.11
N VAL A 148 -3.59 -5.28 12.99
CA VAL A 148 -4.92 -5.41 13.59
C VAL A 148 -4.76 -6.02 14.97
N GLU A 149 -5.29 -5.33 15.98
CA GLU A 149 -5.35 -5.85 17.36
C GLU A 149 -6.80 -6.14 17.72
N PHE A 150 -7.03 -7.29 18.28
CA PHE A 150 -8.34 -7.72 18.75
C PHE A 150 -8.42 -7.74 20.26
#